data_a63702e9193cd50d898cc0f3bb2d4e0d
#
_entry.id   a63702e9193cd50d898cc0f3bb2d4e0d
#
_cell.length_a   1.000
_cell.length_b   1.000
_cell.length_c   1.000
_cell.angle_alpha   90.00
_cell.angle_beta   90.00
_cell.angle_gamma   90.00
#
_symmetry.space_group_name_H-M   'P 1'
#
loop_
_entity.id
_entity.type
_entity.pdbx_description
1 polymer ?
#
loop_
_entity_poly.entity_id
_entity_poly.type
_entity_poly.pdbx_seq_one_letter_code
_entity_poly.pdbx_strand_id
1 'polypeptide(L)'
;MAAKIPVTVITGFLGSGKTTLIREQLQNNQGRRIAVLVNEFGEIGIDGDLLRSCRVCDEDGKEITPNIVELTNGCLCCTVQEEFLPTMQELLKRRDLIDCILIETSGLALPKPLIQAFRWQEIRNGATVDGVIAVVDCEAVASGRLVSDLDAVNAQRQEDPNLDHETPIEELFEDQLACADLVVLIWWY
;
A
#
# COMPACT_ATOMS: atom_id res chain seq x y z
N MET A 1 -20.01 9.32 18.72
CA MET A 1 -18.67 9.49 18.14
C MET A 1 -18.78 9.05 16.68
N ALA A 2 -18.22 9.81 15.73
CA ALA A 2 -18.19 9.36 14.34
C ALA A 2 -17.30 8.12 14.21
N ALA A 3 -17.69 7.17 13.36
CA ALA A 3 -16.88 5.98 13.10
C ALA A 3 -15.53 6.36 12.52
N LYS A 4 -14.47 5.64 12.87
CA LYS A 4 -13.15 5.81 12.25
C LYS A 4 -13.16 5.17 10.87
N ILE A 5 -12.42 5.76 9.93
CA ILE A 5 -12.23 5.16 8.61
C ILE A 5 -11.31 3.93 8.79
N PRO A 6 -11.73 2.73 8.37
CA PRO A 6 -10.87 1.55 8.35
C PRO A 6 -9.79 1.70 7.28
N VAL A 7 -8.57 1.29 7.61
CA VAL A 7 -7.41 1.35 6.73
C VAL A 7 -6.80 -0.03 6.60
N THR A 8 -6.62 -0.49 5.37
CA THR A 8 -5.88 -1.71 5.08
C THR A 8 -4.52 -1.36 4.49
N VAL A 9 -3.47 -1.85 5.12
CA VAL A 9 -2.09 -1.71 4.63
C VAL A 9 -1.74 -2.94 3.81
N ILE A 10 -1.25 -2.72 2.59
CA ILE A 10 -0.85 -3.77 1.65
C ILE A 10 0.67 -3.68 1.47
N THR A 11 1.37 -4.71 1.89
CA THR A 11 2.82 -4.85 1.82
C THR A 11 3.22 -6.09 1.02
N GLY A 12 4.50 -6.27 0.75
CA GLY A 12 5.05 -7.37 -0.02
C GLY A 12 6.11 -6.88 -1.00
N PHE A 13 7.00 -7.74 -1.44
CA PHE A 13 8.11 -7.37 -2.30
C PHE A 13 7.69 -6.87 -3.68
N LEU A 14 8.65 -6.25 -4.39
CA LEU A 14 8.48 -5.83 -5.79
C LEU A 14 8.03 -7.03 -6.63
N GLY A 15 7.05 -6.81 -7.52
CA GLY A 15 6.51 -7.86 -8.39
C GLY A 15 5.59 -8.87 -7.69
N SER A 16 5.36 -8.79 -6.37
CA SER A 16 4.47 -9.73 -5.66
C SER A 16 2.99 -9.59 -6.02
N GLY A 17 2.59 -8.51 -6.73
CA GLY A 17 1.21 -8.30 -7.18
C GLY A 17 0.37 -7.38 -6.30
N LYS A 18 0.98 -6.54 -5.46
CA LYS A 18 0.26 -5.56 -4.60
C LYS A 18 -0.68 -4.66 -5.38
N THR A 19 -0.16 -3.99 -6.41
CA THR A 19 -0.92 -3.09 -7.27
C THR A 19 -2.04 -3.83 -8.03
N THR A 20 -1.79 -5.06 -8.45
CA THR A 20 -2.81 -5.92 -9.07
C THR A 20 -3.94 -6.22 -8.09
N LEU A 21 -3.62 -6.56 -6.84
CA LEU A 21 -4.62 -6.80 -5.79
C LEU A 21 -5.46 -5.55 -5.54
N ILE A 22 -4.84 -4.38 -5.45
CA ILE A 22 -5.55 -3.11 -5.26
C ILE A 22 -6.48 -2.83 -6.44
N ARG A 23 -6.01 -3.02 -7.67
CA ARG A 23 -6.82 -2.85 -8.88
C ARG A 23 -8.06 -3.73 -8.86
N GLU A 24 -7.92 -5.02 -8.51
CA GLU A 24 -9.03 -5.94 -8.38
C GLU A 24 -10.03 -5.48 -7.30
N GLN A 25 -9.55 -4.97 -6.18
CA GLN A 25 -10.42 -4.42 -5.12
C GLN A 25 -11.16 -3.16 -5.57
N LEU A 26 -10.52 -2.30 -6.38
CA LEU A 26 -11.18 -1.13 -6.94
C LEU A 26 -12.26 -1.49 -7.96
N GLN A 27 -11.99 -2.49 -8.81
CA GLN A 27 -12.96 -2.98 -9.82
C GLN A 27 -14.15 -3.69 -9.16
N ASN A 28 -13.93 -4.34 -8.02
CA ASN A 28 -14.94 -5.10 -7.28
C ASN A 28 -15.28 -4.43 -5.94
N ASN A 29 -15.41 -3.10 -5.94
CA ASN A 29 -15.56 -2.29 -4.72
C ASN A 29 -16.88 -2.47 -3.98
N GLN A 30 -17.86 -3.16 -4.56
CA GLN A 30 -19.19 -3.42 -3.96
C GLN A 30 -19.89 -2.12 -3.50
N GLY A 31 -19.77 -1.04 -4.28
CA GLY A 31 -20.34 0.27 -3.97
C GLY A 31 -19.59 1.06 -2.89
N ARG A 32 -18.45 0.57 -2.39
CA ARG A 32 -17.64 1.28 -1.39
C ARG A 32 -16.81 2.38 -2.04
N ARG A 33 -16.72 3.51 -1.35
CA ARG A 33 -15.88 4.65 -1.74
C ARG A 33 -14.49 4.46 -1.16
N ILE A 34 -13.58 3.94 -1.98
CA ILE A 34 -12.23 3.56 -1.59
C ILE A 34 -11.27 4.71 -1.93
N ALA A 35 -10.49 5.16 -0.95
CA ALA A 35 -9.32 5.99 -1.20
C ALA A 35 -8.07 5.12 -1.23
N VAL A 36 -7.15 5.38 -2.15
CA VAL A 36 -5.91 4.62 -2.29
C VAL A 36 -4.72 5.57 -2.14
N LEU A 37 -3.81 5.22 -1.24
CA LEU A 37 -2.49 5.84 -1.15
C LEU A 37 -1.48 4.85 -1.70
N VAL A 38 -0.74 5.28 -2.71
CA VAL A 38 0.34 4.51 -3.31
C VAL A 38 1.66 5.16 -2.96
N ASN A 39 2.56 4.39 -2.39
CA ASN A 39 3.92 4.81 -2.12
C ASN A 39 4.85 4.15 -3.12
N GLU A 40 5.14 4.85 -4.21
CA GLU A 40 6.04 4.39 -5.24
C GLU A 40 7.33 5.21 -5.24
N PHE A 41 8.45 4.50 -5.14
CA PHE A 41 9.77 5.05 -5.44
C PHE A 41 10.19 4.50 -6.80
N GLY A 42 10.28 5.36 -7.80
CA GLY A 42 10.66 4.99 -9.16
C GLY A 42 9.86 5.75 -10.21
N GLU A 43 10.26 5.66 -11.45
CA GLU A 43 9.71 6.43 -12.56
C GLU A 43 8.18 6.53 -12.52
N ILE A 44 7.76 7.75 -12.26
CA ILE A 44 6.41 8.28 -12.29
C ILE A 44 5.44 7.42 -13.11
N GLY A 45 4.44 6.86 -12.44
CA GLY A 45 3.14 6.83 -13.08
C GLY A 45 2.65 5.53 -13.68
N ILE A 46 3.42 4.43 -13.77
CA ILE A 46 2.86 3.21 -14.39
C ILE A 46 1.78 2.61 -13.50
N ASP A 47 2.02 2.52 -12.21
CA ASP A 47 1.05 1.92 -11.27
C ASP A 47 -0.08 2.90 -10.95
N GLY A 48 0.22 4.19 -10.76
CA GLY A 48 -0.79 5.23 -10.57
C GLY A 48 -1.68 5.41 -11.79
N ASP A 49 -1.13 5.41 -13.00
CA ASP A 49 -1.89 5.47 -14.25
C ASP A 49 -2.71 4.19 -14.46
N LEU A 50 -2.18 3.03 -14.06
CA LEU A 50 -2.89 1.76 -14.10
C LEU A 50 -4.10 1.79 -13.15
N LEU A 51 -3.93 2.32 -11.94
CA LEU A 51 -5.02 2.47 -10.97
C LEU A 51 -6.04 3.52 -11.39
N ARG A 52 -5.60 4.65 -11.97
CA ARG A 52 -6.49 5.71 -12.52
C ARG A 52 -7.31 5.23 -13.71
N SER A 53 -6.82 4.25 -14.45
CA SER A 53 -7.56 3.66 -15.58
C SER A 53 -8.69 2.72 -15.12
N CYS A 54 -8.76 2.37 -13.84
CA CYS A 54 -9.83 1.56 -13.30
C CYS A 54 -11.14 2.32 -13.35
N ARG A 55 -12.12 1.80 -14.09
CA ARG A 55 -13.50 2.29 -14.09
C ARG A 55 -14.21 1.70 -12.88
N VAL A 56 -14.50 2.53 -11.91
CA VAL A 56 -15.29 2.18 -10.73
C VAL A 56 -16.68 2.76 -10.89
N CYS A 57 -17.71 1.95 -10.78
CA CYS A 57 -19.10 2.39 -10.85
C CYS A 57 -19.78 2.19 -9.49
N ASP A 58 -20.67 3.11 -9.11
CA ASP A 58 -21.57 2.91 -7.97
C ASP A 58 -22.70 1.91 -8.29
N GLU A 59 -23.57 1.65 -7.31
CA GLU A 59 -24.71 0.75 -7.45
C GLU A 59 -25.69 1.19 -8.55
N ASP A 60 -25.68 2.47 -8.90
CA ASP A 60 -26.51 3.06 -9.95
C ASP A 60 -25.80 3.06 -11.32
N GLY A 61 -24.60 2.48 -11.43
CA GLY A 61 -23.80 2.41 -12.66
C GLY A 61 -23.13 3.73 -13.05
N LYS A 62 -23.05 4.70 -12.13
CA LYS A 62 -22.37 5.97 -12.34
C LYS A 62 -20.87 5.80 -12.06
N GLU A 63 -20.08 6.25 -13.02
CA GLU A 63 -18.62 6.20 -12.90
C GLU A 63 -18.12 7.04 -11.72
N ILE A 64 -17.49 6.39 -10.76
CA ILE A 64 -16.83 7.04 -9.61
C ILE A 64 -15.34 7.04 -9.90
N THR A 65 -14.73 8.23 -9.89
CA THR A 65 -13.27 8.32 -9.94
C THR A 65 -12.73 7.95 -8.57
N PRO A 66 -11.90 6.89 -8.44
CA PRO A 66 -11.27 6.57 -7.16
C PRO A 66 -10.44 7.76 -6.69
N ASN A 67 -10.49 8.07 -5.39
CA ASN A 67 -9.60 9.06 -4.78
C ASN A 67 -8.18 8.46 -4.64
N ILE A 68 -7.43 8.43 -5.74
CA ILE A 68 -6.06 7.96 -5.76
C ILE A 68 -5.16 9.14 -5.42
N VAL A 69 -4.38 8.99 -4.37
CA VAL A 69 -3.38 9.96 -3.93
C VAL A 69 -2.02 9.30 -4.01
N GLU A 70 -1.19 9.79 -4.91
CA GLU A 70 0.21 9.39 -5.02
C GLU A 70 1.05 10.23 -4.07
N LEU A 71 1.93 9.58 -3.33
CA LEU A 71 2.95 10.26 -2.52
C LEU A 71 4.22 10.38 -3.37
N THR A 72 4.62 11.61 -3.66
CA THR A 72 5.56 11.93 -4.74
C THR A 72 7.05 11.83 -4.38
N ASN A 73 7.43 11.70 -3.10
CA ASN A 73 8.83 11.83 -2.70
C ASN A 73 9.26 10.82 -1.62
N GLY A 74 9.47 9.58 -2.00
CA GLY A 74 10.24 8.67 -1.16
C GLY A 74 9.46 7.66 -0.34
N CYS A 75 10.21 6.78 0.32
CA CYS A 75 9.67 5.69 1.09
C CYS A 75 8.83 6.19 2.27
N LEU A 76 7.59 5.76 2.33
CA LEU A 76 6.62 6.11 3.39
C LEU A 76 7.15 5.79 4.80
N CYS A 77 8.16 4.91 4.92
CA CYS A 77 8.77 4.56 6.20
C CYS A 77 9.71 5.64 6.75
N CYS A 78 10.33 6.46 5.88
CA CYS A 78 11.31 7.47 6.30
C CYS A 78 10.71 8.90 6.29
N THR A 79 9.76 9.17 5.40
CA THR A 79 9.09 10.48 5.25
C THR A 79 7.66 10.50 5.82
N VAL A 80 7.33 9.55 6.71
CA VAL A 80 5.97 9.42 7.28
C VAL A 80 5.44 10.73 7.88
N GLN A 81 6.30 11.56 8.49
CA GLN A 81 5.86 12.84 9.05
C GLN A 81 5.64 13.92 8.00
N GLU A 82 6.46 13.96 6.96
CA GLU A 82 6.48 15.10 6.03
C GLU A 82 5.41 14.99 4.95
N GLU A 83 5.10 13.79 4.47
CA GLU A 83 4.15 13.58 3.37
C GLU A 83 2.90 12.81 3.77
N PHE A 84 3.05 11.76 4.56
CA PHE A 84 1.92 10.92 4.98
C PHE A 84 0.94 11.68 5.88
N LEU A 85 1.44 12.44 6.86
CA LEU A 85 0.58 13.17 7.81
C LEU A 85 -0.30 14.20 7.11
N PRO A 86 0.22 15.12 6.25
CA PRO A 86 -0.61 16.07 5.52
C PRO A 86 -1.64 15.39 4.62
N THR A 87 -1.24 14.31 3.94
CA THR A 87 -2.12 13.53 3.06
C THR A 87 -3.27 12.90 3.85
N MET A 88 -2.96 12.26 4.97
CA MET A 88 -3.98 11.69 5.85
C MET A 88 -4.92 12.75 6.40
N GLN A 89 -4.40 13.92 6.80
CA GLN A 89 -5.24 15.03 7.25
C GLN A 89 -6.20 15.52 6.17
N GLU A 90 -5.77 15.56 4.89
CA GLU A 90 -6.65 15.94 3.79
C GLU A 90 -7.73 14.88 3.54
N LEU A 91 -7.40 13.60 3.59
CA LEU A 91 -8.39 12.52 3.49
C LEU A 91 -9.39 12.56 4.65
N LEU A 92 -8.93 12.83 5.86
CA LEU A 92 -9.80 12.93 7.03
C LEU A 92 -10.77 14.12 6.98
N LYS A 93 -10.44 15.21 6.28
CA LYS A 93 -11.39 16.30 6.00
C LYS A 93 -12.54 15.84 5.10
N ARG A 94 -12.31 14.84 4.25
CA ARG A 94 -13.29 14.27 3.31
C ARG A 94 -13.87 12.95 3.80
N ARG A 95 -13.78 12.66 5.10
CA ARG A 95 -14.19 11.40 5.71
C ARG A 95 -15.62 10.97 5.37
N ASP A 96 -16.54 11.92 5.14
CA ASP A 96 -17.94 11.64 4.79
C ASP A 96 -18.08 11.09 3.35
N LEU A 97 -17.01 11.14 2.54
CA LEU A 97 -16.92 10.65 1.17
C LEU A 97 -16.05 9.40 1.04
N ILE A 98 -15.55 8.84 2.13
CA ILE A 98 -14.60 7.72 2.12
C ILE A 98 -15.08 6.65 3.09
N ASP A 99 -15.27 5.44 2.61
CA ASP A 99 -15.69 4.29 3.40
C ASP A 99 -14.49 3.48 3.93
N CYS A 100 -13.41 3.41 3.15
CA CYS A 100 -12.15 2.77 3.55
C CYS A 100 -10.95 3.35 2.80
N ILE A 101 -9.75 3.14 3.34
CA ILE A 101 -8.49 3.54 2.74
C ILE A 101 -7.64 2.29 2.53
N LEU A 102 -7.06 2.15 1.32
CA LEU A 102 -6.02 1.18 1.03
C LEU A 102 -4.68 1.92 0.94
N ILE A 103 -3.65 1.39 1.58
CA ILE A 103 -2.30 1.97 1.52
C ILE A 103 -1.35 0.90 0.99
N GLU A 104 -0.76 1.16 -0.17
CA GLU A 104 0.32 0.34 -0.70
C GLU A 104 1.66 0.83 -0.16
N THR A 105 2.45 -0.07 0.42
CA THR A 105 3.83 0.25 0.81
C THR A 105 4.78 -0.08 -0.33
N SER A 106 5.92 0.60 -0.38
CA SER A 106 7.03 0.17 -1.23
C SER A 106 7.41 -1.28 -0.94
N GLY A 107 7.88 -1.99 -1.97
CA GLY A 107 8.26 -3.40 -1.86
C GLY A 107 9.34 -3.69 -0.82
N LEU A 108 10.17 -2.71 -0.50
CA LEU A 108 11.26 -2.81 0.48
C LEU A 108 10.96 -2.07 1.80
N ALA A 109 9.77 -1.49 1.94
CA ALA A 109 9.40 -0.77 3.14
C ALA A 109 8.91 -1.72 4.24
N LEU A 110 9.32 -1.42 5.47
CA LEU A 110 8.73 -2.03 6.65
C LEU A 110 7.38 -1.38 6.96
N PRO A 111 6.28 -2.14 7.10
CA PRO A 111 4.97 -1.57 7.37
C PRO A 111 4.84 -1.01 8.79
N LYS A 112 5.71 -1.42 9.72
CA LYS A 112 5.66 -1.10 11.15
C LYS A 112 5.68 0.40 11.46
N PRO A 113 6.55 1.25 10.87
CA PRO A 113 6.54 2.70 11.09
C PRO A 113 5.22 3.33 10.64
N LEU A 114 4.68 2.92 9.49
CA LEU A 114 3.40 3.38 8.99
C LEU A 114 2.25 3.02 9.95
N ILE A 115 2.19 1.77 10.41
CA ILE A 115 1.18 1.31 11.37
C ILE A 115 1.24 2.14 12.66
N GLN A 116 2.45 2.47 13.13
CA GLN A 116 2.64 3.29 14.32
C GLN A 116 2.13 4.72 14.14
N ALA A 117 2.22 5.29 12.93
CA ALA A 117 1.73 6.64 12.63
C ALA A 117 0.21 6.79 12.85
N PHE A 118 -0.56 5.72 12.75
CA PHE A 118 -1.99 5.74 13.08
C PHE A 118 -2.29 5.96 14.58
N ARG A 119 -1.28 5.90 15.44
CA ARG A 119 -1.40 6.26 16.87
C ARG A 119 -1.21 7.75 17.13
N TRP A 120 -0.75 8.53 16.12
CA TRP A 120 -0.58 9.97 16.28
C TRP A 120 -1.90 10.67 16.52
N GLN A 121 -1.84 11.74 17.32
CA GLN A 121 -3.03 12.45 17.78
C GLN A 121 -3.88 12.97 16.61
N GLU A 122 -3.25 13.38 15.54
CA GLU A 122 -3.83 13.96 14.34
C GLU A 122 -4.63 12.92 13.52
N ILE A 123 -4.30 11.64 13.60
CA ILE A 123 -4.88 10.56 12.79
C ILE A 123 -5.79 9.65 13.63
N ARG A 124 -5.38 9.28 14.84
CA ARG A 124 -5.98 8.21 15.66
C ARG A 124 -7.48 8.34 15.92
N ASN A 125 -8.01 9.55 15.83
CA ASN A 125 -9.44 9.80 16.08
C ASN A 125 -10.28 9.70 14.78
N GLY A 126 -9.66 9.76 13.61
CA GLY A 126 -10.31 9.75 12.31
C GLY A 126 -10.16 8.45 11.52
N ALA A 127 -9.04 7.75 11.68
CA ALA A 127 -8.74 6.50 10.99
C ALA A 127 -8.12 5.46 11.93
N THR A 128 -8.17 4.20 11.53
CA THR A 128 -7.57 3.08 12.27
C THR A 128 -7.11 2.00 11.31
N VAL A 129 -5.95 1.40 11.54
CA VAL A 129 -5.55 0.21 10.80
C VAL A 129 -6.48 -0.93 11.19
N ASP A 130 -7.18 -1.47 10.21
CA ASP A 130 -8.13 -2.57 10.33
C ASP A 130 -7.49 -3.91 9.96
N GLY A 131 -6.46 -3.88 9.12
CA GLY A 131 -5.69 -5.05 8.75
C GLY A 131 -4.44 -4.72 7.96
N VAL A 132 -3.48 -5.63 8.02
CA VAL A 132 -2.25 -5.63 7.22
C VAL A 132 -2.23 -6.88 6.36
N ILE A 133 -2.09 -6.71 5.05
CA ILE A 133 -2.03 -7.79 4.07
C ILE A 133 -0.63 -7.86 3.50
N ALA A 134 0.05 -8.99 3.65
CA ALA A 134 1.28 -9.27 2.93
C ALA A 134 0.97 -10.05 1.66
N VAL A 135 1.41 -9.52 0.52
CA VAL A 135 1.27 -10.15 -0.79
C VAL A 135 2.56 -10.87 -1.14
N VAL A 136 2.47 -12.15 -1.46
CA VAL A 136 3.62 -13.02 -1.69
C VAL A 136 3.51 -13.68 -3.06
N ASP A 137 4.58 -13.65 -3.83
CA ASP A 137 4.73 -14.42 -5.05
C ASP A 137 4.90 -15.90 -4.71
N CYS A 138 3.85 -16.68 -4.96
CA CYS A 138 3.82 -18.09 -4.63
C CYS A 138 4.85 -18.91 -5.42
N GLU A 139 5.12 -18.56 -6.68
CA GLU A 139 6.10 -19.25 -7.52
C GLU A 139 7.52 -19.05 -7.01
N ALA A 140 7.86 -17.81 -6.65
CA ALA A 140 9.16 -17.51 -6.08
C ALA A 140 9.41 -18.33 -4.81
N VAL A 141 8.46 -18.28 -3.86
CA VAL A 141 8.59 -18.98 -2.58
C VAL A 141 8.60 -20.50 -2.75
N ALA A 142 7.76 -21.05 -3.63
CA ALA A 142 7.74 -22.49 -3.91
C ALA A 142 9.05 -23.00 -4.53
N SER A 143 9.78 -22.12 -5.25
CA SER A 143 11.11 -22.43 -5.80
C SER A 143 12.28 -22.12 -4.84
N GLY A 144 11.98 -21.78 -3.58
CA GLY A 144 12.98 -21.45 -2.56
C GLY A 144 13.61 -20.06 -2.72
N ARG A 145 12.95 -19.18 -3.46
CA ARG A 145 13.35 -17.78 -3.64
C ARG A 145 12.38 -16.87 -2.87
N LEU A 146 12.84 -15.73 -2.42
CA LEU A 146 11.98 -14.74 -1.75
C LEU A 146 11.24 -13.84 -2.75
N VAL A 147 11.85 -13.64 -3.92
CA VAL A 147 11.36 -12.79 -5.02
C VAL A 147 11.65 -13.44 -6.36
N SER A 148 10.88 -13.10 -7.37
CA SER A 148 11.10 -13.55 -8.74
C SER A 148 12.33 -12.92 -9.38
N ASP A 149 12.58 -11.63 -9.08
CA ASP A 149 13.69 -10.84 -9.64
C ASP A 149 14.47 -10.15 -8.49
N LEU A 150 15.55 -10.81 -8.06
CA LEU A 150 16.42 -10.29 -7.02
C LEU A 150 17.26 -9.09 -7.50
N ASP A 151 17.60 -9.05 -8.79
CA ASP A 151 18.39 -7.96 -9.35
C ASP A 151 17.57 -6.66 -9.38
N ALA A 152 16.29 -6.73 -9.75
CA ALA A 152 15.36 -5.59 -9.68
C ALA A 152 15.19 -5.08 -8.24
N VAL A 153 15.08 -5.98 -7.26
CA VAL A 153 14.98 -5.62 -5.84
C VAL A 153 16.26 -4.91 -5.36
N ASN A 154 17.43 -5.41 -5.74
CA ASN A 154 18.69 -4.79 -5.38
C ASN A 154 18.90 -3.44 -6.08
N ALA A 155 18.47 -3.28 -7.34
CA ALA A 155 18.52 -2.02 -8.06
C ALA A 155 17.62 -0.96 -7.37
N GLN A 156 16.38 -1.30 -7.06
CA GLN A 156 15.46 -0.42 -6.32
C GLN A 156 16.05 0.00 -4.96
N ARG A 157 16.68 -0.96 -4.26
CA ARG A 157 17.32 -0.66 -2.97
C ARG A 157 18.48 0.34 -3.10
N GLN A 158 19.26 0.26 -4.19
CA GLN A 158 20.37 1.19 -4.43
C GLN A 158 19.89 2.59 -4.84
N GLU A 159 18.77 2.69 -5.51
CA GLU A 159 18.20 3.94 -6.01
C GLU A 159 17.50 4.75 -4.90
N ASP A 160 16.96 4.11 -3.86
CA ASP A 160 16.27 4.78 -2.77
C ASP A 160 17.20 5.03 -1.57
N PRO A 161 17.67 6.27 -1.37
CA PRO A 161 18.54 6.61 -0.24
C PRO A 161 17.84 6.53 1.13
N ASN A 162 16.51 6.42 1.13
CA ASN A 162 15.72 6.35 2.36
C ASN A 162 15.46 4.91 2.83
N LEU A 163 15.82 3.91 2.02
CA LEU A 163 15.71 2.52 2.42
C LEU A 163 16.88 2.12 3.32
N ASP A 164 16.61 1.19 4.21
CA ASP A 164 17.64 0.54 4.99
C ASP A 164 18.47 -0.37 4.07
N HIS A 165 19.72 0.02 3.84
CA HIS A 165 20.65 -0.72 3.00
C HIS A 165 21.42 -1.85 3.76
N GLU A 166 21.27 -1.92 5.07
CA GLU A 166 22.02 -2.85 5.93
C GLU A 166 21.22 -4.10 6.25
N THR A 167 19.88 -4.00 6.39
CA THR A 167 19.02 -5.13 6.72
C THR A 167 19.02 -6.18 5.59
N PRO A 168 19.30 -7.46 5.85
CA PRO A 168 19.16 -8.51 4.85
C PRO A 168 17.76 -8.60 4.25
N ILE A 169 17.67 -8.98 2.96
CA ILE A 169 16.38 -9.08 2.25
C ILE A 169 15.48 -10.13 2.91
N GLU A 170 16.07 -11.20 3.42
CA GLU A 170 15.39 -12.26 4.18
C GLU A 170 14.70 -11.70 5.43
N GLU A 171 15.40 -10.85 6.18
CA GLU A 171 14.87 -10.25 7.40
C GLU A 171 13.74 -9.26 7.07
N LEU A 172 13.86 -8.47 5.99
CA LEU A 172 12.80 -7.60 5.51
C LEU A 172 11.54 -8.40 5.15
N PHE A 173 11.70 -9.55 4.49
CA PHE A 173 10.60 -10.43 4.14
C PHE A 173 9.91 -11.00 5.39
N GLU A 174 10.69 -11.50 6.34
CA GLU A 174 10.19 -12.03 7.61
C GLU A 174 9.44 -10.95 8.40
N ASP A 175 9.97 -9.73 8.47
CA ASP A 175 9.35 -8.60 9.16
C ASP A 175 8.03 -8.17 8.49
N GLN A 176 7.95 -8.19 7.16
CA GLN A 176 6.70 -7.93 6.44
C GLN A 176 5.64 -8.98 6.76
N LEU A 177 6.02 -10.26 6.78
CA LEU A 177 5.12 -11.35 7.14
C LEU A 177 4.71 -11.29 8.62
N ALA A 178 5.63 -10.97 9.51
CA ALA A 178 5.36 -10.86 10.95
C ALA A 178 4.40 -9.72 11.31
N CYS A 179 4.31 -8.69 10.47
CA CYS A 179 3.36 -7.59 10.64
C CYS A 179 1.97 -7.89 10.06
N ALA A 180 1.82 -8.93 9.23
CA ALA A 180 0.60 -9.19 8.49
C ALA A 180 -0.45 -9.93 9.32
N ASP A 181 -1.71 -9.50 9.21
CA ASP A 181 -2.88 -10.21 9.69
C ASP A 181 -3.34 -11.28 8.68
N LEU A 182 -3.03 -11.06 7.39
CA LEU A 182 -3.37 -11.93 6.27
C LEU A 182 -2.22 -12.00 5.28
N VAL A 183 -1.88 -13.21 4.83
CA VAL A 183 -0.94 -13.44 3.73
C VAL A 183 -1.72 -13.88 2.49
N VAL A 184 -1.56 -13.15 1.39
CA VAL A 184 -2.17 -13.46 0.10
C VAL A 184 -1.08 -14.02 -0.81
N LEU A 185 -1.26 -15.29 -1.21
CA LEU A 185 -0.37 -15.96 -2.16
C LEU A 185 -0.90 -15.73 -3.57
N ILE A 186 -0.12 -15.06 -4.42
CA ILE A 186 -0.47 -14.83 -5.82
C ILE A 186 0.32 -15.78 -6.70
N TRP A 187 -0.39 -16.44 -7.61
CA TRP A 187 0.16 -17.30 -8.63
C TRP A 187 -0.09 -16.67 -10.01
N TRP A 188 0.96 -16.48 -10.76
CA TRP A 188 0.86 -15.97 -12.14
C TRP A 188 0.84 -17.15 -13.12
N TYR A 189 -0.21 -17.23 -13.97
CA TYR A 189 -0.27 -18.17 -15.09
C TYR A 189 0.20 -17.50 -16.36
#